data_8ba17f709d3a82ba051bb058d2fb72ee
#
_entry.id   8ba17f709d3a82ba051bb058d2fb72ee
#
_cell.length_a   1.000
_cell.length_b   1.000
_cell.length_c   1.000
_cell.angle_alpha   90.00
_cell.angle_beta   90.00
_cell.angle_gamma   90.00
#
_symmetry.space_group_name_H-M   'P 1'
#
loop_
_entity.id
_entity.type
_entity.pdbx_description
1 polymer ?
#
loop_
_entity_poly.entity_id
_entity_poly.type
_entity_poly.pdbx_seq_one_letter_code
_entity_poly.pdbx_strand_id
1 'polypeptide(L)'
;MKLLSRETDRAVWLLDTKEREGLLFLMGTGARRREVNPAKGFDAVGIEDSDETELEGWLREHRNSASLEISDQLNDPELCVRRRGGHAWTLLHGQSELLLQVLNELRISAWKRLGQPPEVLPDPLPPPGTDDYIDCWIMETASIFQSQLLQGLENE
;
A
#
# COMPACT_ATOMS: atom_id res chain seq x y z
N MET A 1 -3.67 2.91 -12.97
CA MET A 1 -4.92 2.12 -13.11
C MET A 1 -6.09 2.98 -13.52
N LYS A 2 -7.10 2.41 -14.19
CA LYS A 2 -8.25 3.14 -14.73
C LYS A 2 -9.54 2.43 -14.31
N LEU A 3 -10.50 3.18 -13.75
CA LEU A 3 -11.84 2.65 -13.46
C LEU A 3 -12.57 2.33 -14.78
N LEU A 4 -13.08 1.11 -14.90
CA LEU A 4 -13.88 0.64 -16.05
C LEU A 4 -15.37 0.72 -15.77
N SER A 5 -15.78 0.28 -14.57
CA SER A 5 -17.18 0.33 -14.13
C SER A 5 -17.25 0.37 -12.61
N ARG A 6 -18.33 0.94 -12.10
CA ARG A 6 -18.67 0.95 -10.67
C ARG A 6 -20.13 0.60 -10.51
N GLU A 7 -20.41 -0.32 -9.62
CA GLU A 7 -21.75 -0.71 -9.19
C GLU A 7 -21.81 -0.55 -7.65
N THR A 8 -22.98 -0.71 -7.07
CA THR A 8 -23.17 -0.50 -5.62
C THR A 8 -22.28 -1.39 -4.75
N ASP A 9 -21.96 -2.59 -5.23
CA ASP A 9 -21.25 -3.63 -4.48
C ASP A 9 -19.87 -3.98 -5.04
N ARG A 10 -19.47 -3.38 -6.16
CA ARG A 10 -18.17 -3.65 -6.81
C ARG A 10 -17.68 -2.52 -7.70
N ALA A 11 -16.36 -2.46 -7.86
CA ALA A 11 -15.69 -1.61 -8.82
C ALA A 11 -14.72 -2.44 -9.66
N VAL A 12 -14.68 -2.23 -10.97
CA VAL A 12 -13.74 -2.92 -11.88
C VAL A 12 -12.69 -1.92 -12.37
N TRP A 13 -11.44 -2.26 -12.13
CA TRP A 13 -10.29 -1.44 -12.50
C TRP A 13 -9.47 -2.12 -13.59
N LEU A 14 -9.02 -1.38 -14.58
CA LEU A 14 -8.01 -1.84 -15.53
C LEU A 14 -6.62 -1.49 -14.99
N LEU A 15 -5.81 -2.51 -14.80
CA LEU A 15 -4.39 -2.42 -14.46
C LEU A 15 -3.56 -2.82 -15.67
N ASP A 16 -2.55 -2.06 -16.04
CA ASP A 16 -1.52 -2.59 -16.91
C ASP A 16 -0.62 -3.60 -16.15
N THR A 17 0.28 -4.27 -16.87
CA THR A 17 1.15 -5.29 -16.25
C THR A 17 2.06 -4.69 -15.17
N LYS A 18 2.60 -3.49 -15.41
CA LYS A 18 3.49 -2.82 -14.45
C LYS A 18 2.75 -2.35 -13.21
N GLU A 19 1.53 -1.85 -13.38
CA GLU A 19 0.66 -1.46 -12.26
C GLU A 19 0.31 -2.66 -11.37
N ARG A 20 -0.05 -3.79 -11.98
CA ARG A 20 -0.31 -5.03 -11.23
C ARG A 20 0.93 -5.51 -10.47
N GLU A 21 2.08 -5.56 -11.14
CA GLU A 21 3.36 -5.94 -10.52
C GLU A 21 3.75 -4.97 -9.40
N GLY A 22 3.54 -3.66 -9.59
CA GLY A 22 3.77 -2.64 -8.58
C GLY A 22 2.90 -2.83 -7.33
N LEU A 23 1.60 -3.12 -7.50
CA LEU A 23 0.70 -3.42 -6.38
C LEU A 23 1.13 -4.71 -5.66
N LEU A 24 1.47 -5.78 -6.37
CA LEU A 24 1.97 -7.02 -5.76
C LEU A 24 3.27 -6.79 -4.98
N PHE A 25 4.17 -5.97 -5.50
CA PHE A 25 5.39 -5.59 -4.78
C PHE A 25 5.07 -4.82 -3.50
N LEU A 26 4.16 -3.84 -3.56
CA LEU A 26 3.72 -3.07 -2.39
C LEU A 26 3.11 -3.99 -1.32
N MET A 27 2.23 -4.90 -1.72
CA MET A 27 1.57 -5.83 -0.78
C MET A 27 2.54 -6.85 -0.18
N GLY A 28 3.56 -7.27 -0.91
CA GLY A 28 4.59 -8.21 -0.43
C GLY A 28 5.73 -7.52 0.30
N THR A 29 6.57 -6.80 -0.43
CA THR A 29 7.79 -6.18 0.12
C THR A 29 7.48 -5.00 1.03
N GLY A 30 6.54 -4.15 0.65
CA GLY A 30 6.12 -3.01 1.46
C GLY A 30 5.56 -3.45 2.82
N ALA A 31 4.72 -4.48 2.84
CA ALA A 31 4.16 -5.02 4.06
C ALA A 31 5.25 -5.59 5.00
N ARG A 32 6.19 -6.37 4.47
CA ARG A 32 7.32 -6.91 5.24
C ARG A 32 8.22 -5.82 5.81
N ARG A 33 8.48 -4.76 5.06
CA ARG A 33 9.29 -3.63 5.53
C ARG A 33 8.63 -2.84 6.67
N ARG A 34 7.32 -2.89 6.82
CA ARG A 34 6.63 -2.32 7.99
C ARG A 34 7.01 -3.01 9.29
N GLU A 35 7.34 -4.30 9.24
CA GLU A 35 7.67 -5.10 10.42
C GLU A 35 9.09 -4.87 10.94
N VAL A 36 10.01 -4.45 10.06
CA VAL A 36 11.45 -4.49 10.33
C VAL A 36 11.97 -3.25 11.09
N ASN A 37 11.19 -2.17 11.30
CA ASN A 37 11.72 -1.04 12.06
C ASN A 37 10.66 -0.23 12.82
N PRO A 38 10.51 -0.44 14.13
CA PRO A 38 10.10 0.63 15.01
C PRO A 38 11.26 1.64 15.04
N ALA A 39 10.99 2.86 14.61
CA ALA A 39 11.81 4.04 14.61
C ALA A 39 13.18 3.94 15.32
N LYS A 40 14.28 3.99 14.59
CA LYS A 40 15.52 4.56 15.10
C LYS A 40 15.21 6.02 15.39
N GLY A 41 15.02 6.37 16.66
CA GLY A 41 15.01 7.77 17.06
C GLY A 41 13.85 8.31 17.87
N PHE A 42 13.14 7.48 18.63
CA PHE A 42 12.49 7.95 19.84
C PHE A 42 13.04 7.14 21.00
N ASP A 43 13.89 7.76 21.81
CA ASP A 43 14.13 7.35 23.18
C ASP A 43 12.77 7.42 23.88
N ALA A 44 12.03 6.34 23.84
CA ALA A 44 10.86 6.15 24.65
C ALA A 44 11.35 6.05 26.10
N VAL A 45 11.25 7.16 26.81
CA VAL A 45 11.24 7.17 28.27
C VAL A 45 10.22 6.12 28.69
N GLY A 46 10.70 5.10 29.41
CA GLY A 46 9.99 3.90 29.77
C GLY A 46 8.56 4.15 30.26
N ILE A 47 7.64 3.69 29.46
CA ILE A 47 6.30 3.30 29.90
C ILE A 47 6.18 1.85 29.47
N GLU A 48 6.42 0.95 30.41
CA GLU A 48 6.00 -0.43 30.32
C GLU A 48 4.48 -0.47 30.41
N ASP A 49 3.81 -0.38 29.26
CA ASP A 49 2.38 -0.61 29.17
C ASP A 49 2.13 -1.87 28.35
N SER A 50 1.83 -2.97 29.04
CA SER A 50 1.50 -4.26 28.44
C SER A 50 0.31 -4.16 27.47
N ASP A 51 -0.59 -3.21 27.69
CA ASP A 51 -1.79 -2.98 26.89
C ASP A 51 -1.46 -2.33 25.54
N GLU A 52 -0.46 -1.45 25.46
CA GLU A 52 0.06 -0.90 24.19
C GLU A 52 0.66 -1.99 23.30
N THR A 53 1.35 -2.95 23.88
CA THR A 53 2.01 -4.04 23.15
C THR A 53 1.00 -5.02 22.53
N GLU A 54 -0.12 -5.29 23.22
CA GLU A 54 -1.21 -6.13 22.68
C GLU A 54 -1.95 -5.43 21.53
N LEU A 55 -2.26 -4.14 21.70
CA LEU A 55 -2.92 -3.34 20.66
C LEU A 55 -2.03 -3.21 19.42
N GLU A 56 -0.74 -2.94 19.57
CA GLU A 56 0.22 -2.90 18.46
C GLU A 56 0.33 -4.25 17.75
N GLY A 57 0.34 -5.36 18.47
CA GLY A 57 0.34 -6.71 17.93
C GLY A 57 -0.91 -6.98 17.10
N TRP A 58 -2.09 -6.65 17.63
CA TRP A 58 -3.36 -6.81 16.94
C TRP A 58 -3.45 -5.93 15.67
N LEU A 59 -3.03 -4.66 15.76
CA LEU A 59 -2.98 -3.75 14.62
C LEU A 59 -2.02 -4.25 13.52
N ARG A 60 -0.88 -4.81 13.90
CA ARG A 60 0.09 -5.39 12.96
C ARG A 60 -0.49 -6.59 12.24
N GLU A 61 -1.13 -7.50 12.97
CA GLU A 61 -1.78 -8.68 12.40
C GLU A 61 -2.91 -8.28 11.43
N HIS A 62 -3.73 -7.31 11.82
CA HIS A 62 -4.80 -6.80 10.97
C HIS A 62 -4.27 -6.16 9.68
N ARG A 63 -3.20 -5.36 9.76
CA ARG A 63 -2.54 -4.75 8.59
C ARG A 63 -1.94 -5.79 7.65
N ASN A 64 -1.31 -6.82 8.19
CA ASN A 64 -0.74 -7.90 7.39
C ASN A 64 -1.82 -8.73 6.71
N SER A 65 -2.91 -9.00 7.40
CA SER A 65 -4.09 -9.66 6.85
C SER A 65 -4.68 -8.89 5.68
N ALA A 66 -4.82 -7.56 5.79
CA ALA A 66 -5.32 -6.70 4.72
C ALA A 66 -4.41 -6.71 3.47
N SER A 67 -3.09 -6.64 3.66
CA SER A 67 -2.14 -6.71 2.54
C SER A 67 -2.15 -8.07 1.85
N LEU A 68 -2.30 -9.16 2.61
CA LEU A 68 -2.44 -10.51 2.07
C LEU A 68 -3.74 -10.65 1.29
N GLU A 69 -4.86 -10.16 1.80
CA GLU A 69 -6.15 -10.18 1.12
C GLU A 69 -6.07 -9.50 -0.25
N ILE A 70 -5.49 -8.31 -0.33
CA ILE A 70 -5.29 -7.60 -1.61
C ILE A 70 -4.37 -8.38 -2.55
N SER A 71 -3.29 -8.96 -2.03
CA SER A 71 -2.36 -9.79 -2.81
C SER A 71 -3.05 -11.03 -3.38
N ASP A 72 -3.86 -11.71 -2.58
CA ASP A 72 -4.59 -12.89 -2.99
C ASP A 72 -5.60 -12.57 -4.10
N GLN A 73 -6.32 -11.45 -4.00
CA GLN A 73 -7.23 -10.99 -5.04
C GLN A 73 -6.52 -10.67 -6.36
N LEU A 74 -5.35 -10.04 -6.31
CA LEU A 74 -4.54 -9.74 -7.50
C LEU A 74 -4.02 -11.01 -8.19
N ASN A 75 -3.92 -12.11 -7.45
CA ASN A 75 -3.52 -13.42 -7.97
C ASN A 75 -4.68 -14.36 -8.29
N ASP A 76 -5.90 -13.99 -7.89
CA ASP A 76 -7.11 -14.75 -8.19
C ASP A 76 -7.54 -14.54 -9.66
N PRO A 77 -7.55 -15.59 -10.50
CA PRO A 77 -7.91 -15.47 -11.90
C PRO A 77 -9.40 -15.14 -12.13
N GLU A 78 -10.26 -15.26 -11.13
CA GLU A 78 -11.67 -14.87 -11.20
C GLU A 78 -11.86 -13.37 -10.89
N LEU A 79 -11.03 -12.80 -9.99
CA LEU A 79 -11.10 -11.40 -9.60
C LEU A 79 -10.16 -10.49 -10.39
N CYS A 80 -9.03 -11.01 -10.87
CA CYS A 80 -8.04 -10.30 -11.66
C CYS A 80 -7.84 -10.96 -13.03
N VAL A 81 -8.77 -10.70 -13.92
CA VAL A 81 -8.90 -11.37 -15.24
C VAL A 81 -8.01 -10.69 -16.26
N ARG A 82 -7.17 -11.49 -16.97
CA ARG A 82 -6.36 -10.98 -18.07
C ARG A 82 -7.23 -10.49 -19.22
N ARG A 83 -6.97 -9.28 -19.71
CA ARG A 83 -7.67 -8.63 -20.83
C ARG A 83 -6.67 -8.04 -21.81
N ARG A 84 -7.18 -7.64 -22.99
CA ARG A 84 -6.36 -6.87 -23.94
C ARG A 84 -5.94 -5.54 -23.28
N GLY A 85 -4.63 -5.34 -23.15
CA GLY A 85 -4.06 -4.12 -22.53
C GLY A 85 -3.82 -4.20 -21.02
N GLY A 86 -4.03 -5.37 -20.37
CA GLY A 86 -3.73 -5.52 -18.94
C GLY A 86 -4.60 -6.54 -18.22
N HIS A 87 -5.04 -6.20 -17.02
CA HIS A 87 -5.87 -7.02 -16.15
C HIS A 87 -7.08 -6.23 -15.68
N ALA A 88 -8.27 -6.79 -15.84
CA ALA A 88 -9.49 -6.26 -15.21
C ALA A 88 -9.58 -6.80 -13.78
N TRP A 89 -9.40 -5.94 -12.81
CA TRP A 89 -9.42 -6.30 -11.39
C TRP A 89 -10.71 -5.84 -10.75
N THR A 90 -11.44 -6.76 -10.15
CA THR A 90 -12.70 -6.51 -9.48
C THR A 90 -12.47 -6.37 -7.98
N LEU A 91 -12.77 -5.19 -7.44
CA LEU A 91 -12.84 -4.91 -6.02
C LEU A 91 -14.30 -4.96 -5.57
N LEU A 92 -14.59 -5.78 -4.57
CA LEU A 92 -15.91 -5.86 -3.94
C LEU A 92 -16.13 -4.70 -2.97
N HIS A 93 -17.36 -4.59 -2.47
CA HIS A 93 -17.72 -3.54 -1.50
C HIS A 93 -16.75 -3.47 -0.32
N GLY A 94 -16.31 -2.27 0.03
CA GLY A 94 -15.36 -2.02 1.12
C GLY A 94 -13.89 -2.30 0.79
N GLN A 95 -13.58 -2.98 -0.31
CA GLN A 95 -12.19 -3.32 -0.66
C GLN A 95 -11.42 -2.14 -1.26
N SER A 96 -12.10 -1.19 -1.87
CA SER A 96 -11.48 0.06 -2.33
C SER A 96 -10.98 0.90 -1.14
N GLU A 97 -11.77 0.97 -0.07
CA GLU A 97 -11.41 1.64 1.18
C GLU A 97 -10.27 0.90 1.89
N LEU A 98 -10.32 -0.43 1.93
CA LEU A 98 -9.24 -1.26 2.47
C LEU A 98 -7.93 -1.02 1.71
N LEU A 99 -7.98 -0.99 0.38
CA LEU A 99 -6.81 -0.71 -0.45
C LEU A 99 -6.25 0.69 -0.18
N LEU A 100 -7.11 1.72 -0.10
CA LEU A 100 -6.70 3.08 0.25
C LEU A 100 -6.01 3.13 1.61
N GLN A 101 -6.55 2.44 2.60
CA GLN A 101 -5.96 2.37 3.94
C GLN A 101 -4.58 1.70 3.90
N VAL A 102 -4.44 0.56 3.24
CA VAL A 102 -3.16 -0.16 3.12
C VAL A 102 -2.11 0.69 2.42
N LEU A 103 -2.47 1.33 1.30
CA LEU A 103 -1.57 2.22 0.57
C LEU A 103 -1.12 3.41 1.42
N ASN A 104 -2.03 4.01 2.20
CA ASN A 104 -1.69 5.11 3.10
C ASN A 104 -0.73 4.68 4.21
N GLU A 105 -0.95 3.52 4.80
CA GLU A 105 -0.06 2.97 5.84
C GLU A 105 1.33 2.65 5.29
N LEU A 106 1.44 2.09 4.09
CA LEU A 106 2.71 1.83 3.42
C LEU A 106 3.47 3.14 3.16
N ARG A 107 2.78 4.15 2.66
CA ARG A 107 3.35 5.49 2.41
C ARG A 107 3.87 6.13 3.68
N ILE A 108 3.08 6.15 4.75
CA ILE A 108 3.48 6.74 6.03
C ILE A 108 4.65 5.97 6.65
N SER A 109 4.64 4.64 6.58
CA SER A 109 5.73 3.81 7.09
C SER A 109 7.05 4.06 6.35
N ALA A 110 7.01 4.17 5.02
CA ALA A 110 8.17 4.52 4.21
C ALA A 110 8.69 5.93 4.52
N TRP A 111 7.79 6.91 4.64
CA TRP A 111 8.14 8.29 5.01
C TRP A 111 8.82 8.37 6.39
N LYS A 112 8.35 7.61 7.37
CA LYS A 112 8.99 7.51 8.69
C LYS A 112 10.39 6.91 8.61
N ARG A 113 10.60 5.84 7.83
CA ARG A 113 11.93 5.22 7.65
C ARG A 113 12.92 6.15 6.95
N LEU A 114 12.45 7.03 6.07
CA LEU A 114 13.26 8.07 5.43
C LEU A 114 13.61 9.26 6.36
N GLY A 115 13.21 9.23 7.64
CA GLY A 115 13.47 10.30 8.59
C GLY A 115 12.50 11.46 8.49
N GLN A 116 11.31 11.24 7.95
CA GLN A 116 10.23 12.23 7.84
C GLN A 116 10.64 13.50 7.06
N PRO A 117 11.15 13.37 5.83
CA PRO A 117 11.60 14.52 5.04
C PRO A 117 10.45 15.50 4.80
N PRO A 118 10.73 16.83 4.76
CA PRO A 118 9.71 17.85 4.51
C PRO A 118 9.15 17.79 3.09
N GLU A 119 9.92 17.26 2.15
CA GLU A 119 9.53 17.08 0.75
C GLU A 119 9.08 15.64 0.49
N VAL A 120 8.26 15.45 -0.55
CA VAL A 120 7.71 14.13 -0.89
C VAL A 120 8.82 13.13 -1.25
N LEU A 121 9.86 13.59 -1.94
CA LEU A 121 11.05 12.81 -2.28
C LEU A 121 12.32 13.59 -1.92
N PRO A 122 13.37 12.89 -1.44
CA PRO A 122 14.68 13.53 -1.26
C PRO A 122 15.28 13.91 -2.61
N ASP A 123 15.95 15.06 -2.65
CA ASP A 123 16.72 15.51 -3.81
C ASP A 123 18.19 15.70 -3.38
N PRO A 124 19.15 14.96 -3.94
CA PRO A 124 18.98 13.90 -4.95
C PRO A 124 18.35 12.62 -4.39
N LEU A 125 17.75 11.83 -5.28
CA LEU A 125 17.23 10.51 -4.90
C LEU A 125 18.36 9.60 -4.36
N PRO A 126 18.07 8.72 -3.38
CA PRO A 126 19.03 7.74 -2.91
C PRO A 126 19.51 6.83 -4.04
N PRO A 127 20.72 6.24 -3.93
CA PRO A 127 21.22 5.33 -4.96
C PRO A 127 20.31 4.11 -5.16
N PRO A 128 20.08 3.66 -6.41
CA PRO A 128 19.32 2.46 -6.69
C PRO A 128 19.86 1.24 -5.93
N GLY A 129 18.94 0.43 -5.39
CA GLY A 129 19.27 -0.78 -4.64
C GLY A 129 19.53 -0.55 -3.14
N THR A 130 19.49 0.69 -2.66
CA THR A 130 19.51 0.98 -1.22
C THR A 130 18.12 0.88 -0.60
N ASP A 131 18.07 0.69 0.72
CA ASP A 131 16.80 0.66 1.45
C ASP A 131 16.03 1.97 1.32
N ASP A 132 16.71 3.10 1.37
CA ASP A 132 16.11 4.42 1.21
C ASP A 132 15.52 4.60 -0.20
N TYR A 133 16.16 4.06 -1.22
CA TYR A 133 15.62 4.06 -2.59
C TYR A 133 14.31 3.27 -2.68
N ILE A 134 14.26 2.09 -2.04
CA ILE A 134 13.05 1.26 -1.98
C ILE A 134 11.94 2.00 -1.24
N ASP A 135 12.23 2.68 -0.14
CA ASP A 135 11.25 3.45 0.61
C ASP A 135 10.73 4.67 -0.15
N CYS A 136 11.59 5.37 -0.90
CA CYS A 136 11.17 6.41 -1.84
C CYS A 136 10.22 5.85 -2.90
N TRP A 137 10.54 4.70 -3.47
CA TRP A 137 9.71 4.03 -4.47
C TRP A 137 8.35 3.61 -3.91
N ILE A 138 8.32 3.04 -2.69
CA ILE A 138 7.07 2.68 -1.99
C ILE A 138 6.20 3.92 -1.78
N MET A 139 6.79 5.00 -1.28
CA MET A 139 6.07 6.24 -0.98
C MET A 139 5.45 6.85 -2.24
N GLU A 140 6.20 6.94 -3.33
CA GLU A 140 5.75 7.49 -4.61
C GLU A 140 4.67 6.61 -5.25
N THR A 141 4.95 5.30 -5.36
CA THR A 141 4.03 4.35 -6.01
C THR A 141 2.71 4.25 -5.26
N ALA A 142 2.74 4.18 -3.93
CA ALA A 142 1.52 4.20 -3.11
C ALA A 142 0.72 5.50 -3.30
N SER A 143 1.40 6.65 -3.40
CA SER A 143 0.74 7.94 -3.65
C SER A 143 0.06 8.00 -5.01
N ILE A 144 0.69 7.45 -6.06
CA ILE A 144 0.11 7.37 -7.40
C ILE A 144 -1.17 6.52 -7.38
N PHE A 145 -1.13 5.32 -6.77
CA PHE A 145 -2.30 4.46 -6.69
C PHE A 145 -3.42 5.07 -5.86
N GLN A 146 -3.11 5.73 -4.74
CA GLN A 146 -4.11 6.46 -3.96
C GLN A 146 -4.80 7.53 -4.78
N SER A 147 -4.03 8.35 -5.50
CA SER A 147 -4.59 9.42 -6.36
C SER A 147 -5.49 8.86 -7.45
N GLN A 148 -5.09 7.77 -8.10
CA GLN A 148 -5.88 7.11 -9.15
C GLN A 148 -7.19 6.52 -8.60
N LEU A 149 -7.14 5.89 -7.41
CA LEU A 149 -8.31 5.36 -6.73
C LEU A 149 -9.30 6.49 -6.37
N LEU A 150 -8.82 7.55 -5.73
CA LEU A 150 -9.66 8.69 -5.34
C LEU A 150 -10.30 9.35 -6.55
N GLN A 151 -9.53 9.63 -7.61
CA GLN A 151 -10.07 10.18 -8.85
C GLN A 151 -11.15 9.30 -9.48
N GLY A 152 -10.96 7.98 -9.47
CA GLY A 152 -11.96 7.06 -10.00
C GLY A 152 -13.21 6.96 -9.13
N LEU A 153 -13.08 7.13 -7.82
CA LEU A 153 -14.21 7.10 -6.89
C LEU A 153 -14.99 8.43 -6.84
N GLU A 154 -14.33 9.56 -7.13
CA GLU A 154 -14.94 10.91 -7.15
C GLU A 154 -15.62 11.26 -8.48
N ASN A 155 -15.19 10.69 -9.59
CA ASN A 155 -15.78 10.93 -10.90
C ASN A 155 -17.07 10.11 -11.08
N GLU A 156 -18.15 10.58 -10.47
CA GLU A 156 -19.52 10.15 -10.73
C GLU A 156 -20.17 10.99 -11.84
#